data_20bef9dfbc1212a2318b96d8f3e81b6e
#
_entry.id   20bef9dfbc1212a2318b96d8f3e81b6e
#
_cell.length_a   1.000
_cell.length_b   1.000
_cell.length_c   1.000
_cell.angle_alpha   90.00
_cell.angle_beta   90.00
_cell.angle_gamma   90.00
#
_symmetry.space_group_name_H-M   'P 1'
#
loop_
_entity.id
_entity.type
_entity.pdbx_description
1 polymer ?
#
loop_
_entity_poly.entity_id
_entity_poly.type
_entity_poly.pdbx_seq_one_letter_code
_entity_poly.pdbx_strand_id
1 'polypeptide(L)'
;MAASWRESEIIPSLFVGDLQDALEFEGTIISVLPEVPEIEPPQAIHMPFLADGVASLDRTAALIEEELALGHRVLVHCEEGCERAPLVVAWFLKTKRGKTLDEAYALLKSQRPIIEDRRRWLGIHSR
;
A
#
# COMPACT_ATOMS: atom_id res chain seq x y z
N MET A 1 -9.32 -18.24 -18.33
CA MET A 1 -9.43 -17.77 -17.10
C MET A 1 -8.71 -16.49 -16.93
N ALA A 2 -9.26 -15.61 -16.31
CA ALA A 2 -8.61 -14.36 -16.13
C ALA A 2 -7.55 -14.53 -15.12
N ALA A 3 -6.43 -14.03 -15.40
CA ALA A 3 -5.37 -14.08 -14.45
C ALA A 3 -5.68 -13.08 -13.38
N SER A 4 -5.68 -13.50 -12.16
CA SER A 4 -5.77 -12.56 -11.09
C SER A 4 -4.39 -12.26 -10.67
N TRP A 5 -4.15 -11.01 -10.38
CA TRP A 5 -2.87 -10.59 -9.87
C TRP A 5 -2.83 -10.95 -8.40
N ARG A 6 -1.86 -11.74 -8.03
CA ARG A 6 -1.59 -11.98 -6.62
C ARG A 6 -0.82 -10.78 -6.09
N GLU A 7 -0.53 -10.80 -4.79
CA GLU A 7 0.25 -9.72 -4.19
C GLU A 7 1.58 -9.57 -4.93
N SER A 8 2.02 -8.34 -5.05
CA SER A 8 3.24 -8.03 -5.77
C SER A 8 4.27 -7.45 -4.82
N GLU A 9 5.47 -8.03 -4.83
CA GLU A 9 6.54 -7.51 -3.98
C GLU A 9 7.17 -6.30 -4.66
N ILE A 10 7.11 -5.16 -4.01
CA ILE A 10 7.57 -3.90 -4.58
C ILE A 10 9.04 -3.67 -4.25
N ILE A 11 9.40 -3.82 -2.98
CA ILE A 11 10.78 -3.89 -2.51
C ILE A 11 10.83 -5.09 -1.58
N PRO A 12 12.00 -5.55 -1.18
CA PRO A 12 12.07 -6.77 -0.35
C PRO A 12 11.17 -6.67 0.87
N SER A 13 10.29 -7.63 1.02
CA SER A 13 9.34 -7.80 2.12
C SER A 13 8.17 -6.83 2.15
N LEU A 14 8.04 -5.93 1.19
CA LEU A 14 6.90 -5.01 1.13
C LEU A 14 6.07 -5.30 -0.11
N PHE A 15 4.81 -5.67 0.11
CA PHE A 15 3.92 -6.14 -0.94
C PHE A 15 2.69 -5.25 -1.06
N VAL A 16 2.13 -5.19 -2.24
CA VAL A 16 0.83 -4.56 -2.51
C VAL A 16 -0.11 -5.65 -3.03
N GLY A 17 -1.34 -5.65 -2.58
CA GLY A 17 -2.30 -6.65 -3.03
C GLY A 17 -3.74 -6.21 -2.82
N ASP A 18 -4.65 -7.14 -3.12
CA ASP A 18 -6.08 -6.91 -2.96
C ASP A 18 -6.59 -7.61 -1.69
N LEU A 19 -7.88 -7.54 -1.47
CA LEU A 19 -8.48 -8.14 -0.28
C LEU A 19 -8.28 -9.66 -0.27
N GLN A 20 -8.37 -10.32 -1.41
CA GLN A 20 -8.18 -11.76 -1.48
C GLN A 20 -6.75 -12.14 -1.07
N ASP A 21 -5.77 -11.34 -1.50
CA ASP A 21 -4.38 -11.57 -1.12
C ASP A 21 -4.22 -11.44 0.39
N ALA A 22 -4.93 -10.50 0.99
CA ALA A 22 -4.85 -10.29 2.44
C ALA A 22 -5.35 -11.50 3.22
N LEU A 23 -6.33 -12.21 2.69
CA LEU A 23 -6.87 -13.38 3.38
C LEU A 23 -5.87 -14.54 3.42
N GLU A 24 -4.88 -14.52 2.55
CA GLU A 24 -3.91 -15.62 2.44
C GLU A 24 -2.49 -15.22 2.80
N PHE A 25 -2.26 -13.96 3.10
CA PHE A 25 -0.89 -13.47 3.30
C PHE A 25 -0.37 -13.85 4.69
N GLU A 26 0.88 -14.27 4.75
CA GLU A 26 1.53 -14.55 6.02
C GLU A 26 2.50 -13.42 6.32
N GLY A 27 2.18 -12.64 7.32
CA GLY A 27 2.97 -11.48 7.74
C GLY A 27 2.07 -10.40 8.28
N THR A 28 2.58 -9.17 8.30
CA THR A 28 1.81 -8.02 8.76
C THR A 28 0.90 -7.56 7.63
N ILE A 29 -0.38 -7.43 7.92
CA ILE A 29 -1.36 -7.01 6.93
C ILE A 29 -1.90 -5.65 7.32
N ILE A 30 -1.78 -4.68 6.41
CA ILE A 30 -2.25 -3.31 6.64
C ILE A 30 -3.35 -3.02 5.64
N SER A 31 -4.56 -2.76 6.14
CA SER A 31 -5.70 -2.43 5.30
C SER A 31 -5.84 -0.92 5.24
N VAL A 32 -5.79 -0.37 4.03
CA VAL A 32 -5.96 1.08 3.85
C VAL A 32 -7.32 1.43 3.27
N LEU A 33 -8.24 0.49 3.34
CA LEU A 33 -9.62 0.75 2.91
C LEU A 33 -10.26 1.77 3.85
N PRO A 34 -11.19 2.58 3.35
CA PRO A 34 -11.85 3.57 4.20
C PRO A 34 -12.70 2.92 5.29
N GLU A 35 -13.22 1.72 5.04
CA GLU A 35 -14.02 1.01 6.02
C GLU A 35 -13.50 -0.41 6.13
N VAL A 36 -13.65 -1.01 7.30
CA VAL A 36 -13.26 -2.40 7.51
C VAL A 36 -14.20 -3.29 6.70
N PRO A 37 -13.71 -4.10 5.78
CA PRO A 37 -14.58 -4.97 4.98
C PRO A 37 -15.18 -6.06 5.86
N GLU A 38 -16.30 -6.60 5.39
CA GLU A 38 -17.00 -7.63 6.13
C GLU A 38 -16.12 -8.86 6.31
N ILE A 39 -15.32 -9.19 5.31
CA ILE A 39 -14.41 -10.31 5.38
C ILE A 39 -13.00 -9.76 5.37
N GLU A 40 -12.35 -9.74 6.50
CA GLU A 40 -10.97 -9.27 6.59
C GLU A 40 -10.25 -10.13 7.63
N PRO A 41 -8.98 -10.43 7.44
CA PRO A 41 -8.26 -11.21 8.45
C PRO A 41 -8.29 -10.51 9.80
N PRO A 42 -8.57 -11.24 10.88
CA PRO A 42 -8.68 -10.60 12.21
C PRO A 42 -7.40 -9.89 12.62
N GLN A 43 -6.25 -10.34 12.12
CA GLN A 43 -4.97 -9.75 12.47
C GLN A 43 -4.64 -8.51 11.64
N ALA A 44 -5.47 -8.14 10.68
CA ALA A 44 -5.16 -6.99 9.84
C ALA A 44 -5.22 -5.69 10.65
N ILE A 45 -4.27 -4.81 10.39
CA ILE A 45 -4.23 -3.51 11.03
C ILE A 45 -4.92 -2.53 10.10
N HIS A 46 -5.98 -1.91 10.57
CA HIS A 46 -6.75 -0.99 9.74
C HIS A 46 -6.16 0.42 9.86
N MET A 47 -5.57 0.89 8.77
CA MET A 47 -4.96 2.21 8.68
C MET A 47 -5.56 2.90 7.48
N PRO A 48 -6.79 3.41 7.57
CA PRO A 48 -7.49 3.92 6.39
C PRO A 48 -6.79 5.12 5.76
N PHE A 49 -6.77 5.13 4.43
CA PHE A 49 -6.35 6.30 3.71
C PHE A 49 -7.49 7.30 3.79
N LEU A 50 -7.23 8.43 4.39
CA LEU A 50 -8.23 9.47 4.59
C LEU A 50 -7.88 10.69 3.76
N ALA A 51 -8.89 11.46 3.41
CA ALA A 51 -8.66 12.70 2.68
C ALA A 51 -8.28 13.80 3.68
N ASP A 52 -7.24 13.58 4.45
CA ASP A 52 -6.79 14.50 5.49
C ASP A 52 -5.39 15.03 5.18
N GLY A 53 -5.12 15.28 3.94
CA GLY A 53 -3.80 15.69 3.51
C GLY A 53 -2.90 14.45 3.50
N VAL A 54 -1.77 14.55 4.19
CA VAL A 54 -0.85 13.43 4.23
C VAL A 54 -0.74 12.79 5.61
N ALA A 55 -1.59 13.19 6.55
CA ALA A 55 -1.47 12.70 7.92
C ALA A 55 -1.66 11.20 8.02
N SER A 56 -2.71 10.66 7.36
CA SER A 56 -2.93 9.22 7.39
C SER A 56 -1.81 8.49 6.66
N LEU A 57 -1.28 9.07 5.60
CA LEU A 57 -0.19 8.46 4.85
C LEU A 57 1.08 8.43 5.69
N ASP A 58 1.36 9.47 6.43
CA ASP A 58 2.54 9.52 7.30
C ASP A 58 2.46 8.47 8.40
N ARG A 59 1.27 8.29 8.98
CA ARG A 59 1.09 7.27 10.03
C ARG A 59 1.32 5.88 9.47
N THR A 60 0.79 5.60 8.29
CA THR A 60 0.94 4.28 7.68
C THR A 60 2.38 4.05 7.25
N ALA A 61 3.03 5.08 6.70
CA ALA A 61 4.44 4.96 6.30
C ALA A 61 5.32 4.65 7.51
N ALA A 62 5.04 5.26 8.66
CA ALA A 62 5.80 4.99 9.88
C ALA A 62 5.59 3.54 10.33
N LEU A 63 4.38 3.02 10.23
CA LEU A 63 4.12 1.63 10.61
C LEU A 63 4.83 0.66 9.67
N ILE A 64 4.79 0.93 8.36
CA ILE A 64 5.49 0.10 7.40
C ILE A 64 6.97 0.05 7.73
N GLU A 65 7.57 1.20 8.01
CA GLU A 65 9.00 1.27 8.32
C GLU A 65 9.32 0.46 9.57
N GLU A 66 8.49 0.59 10.59
CA GLU A 66 8.69 -0.13 11.84
C GLU A 66 8.63 -1.64 11.62
N GLU A 67 7.63 -2.10 10.85
CA GLU A 67 7.45 -3.52 10.61
C GLU A 67 8.58 -4.10 9.77
N LEU A 68 9.01 -3.37 8.75
CA LEU A 68 10.13 -3.84 7.93
C LEU A 68 11.42 -3.88 8.75
N ALA A 69 11.63 -2.92 9.65
CA ALA A 69 12.81 -2.90 10.50
C ALA A 69 12.83 -4.09 11.46
N LEU A 70 11.66 -4.62 11.81
CA LEU A 70 11.58 -5.80 12.64
C LEU A 70 11.75 -7.09 11.84
N GLY A 71 11.93 -6.99 10.55
CA GLY A 71 12.11 -8.17 9.69
C GLY A 71 10.82 -8.83 9.25
N HIS A 72 9.69 -8.14 9.39
CA HIS A 72 8.40 -8.72 9.03
C HIS A 72 8.12 -8.51 7.55
N ARG A 73 7.38 -9.44 6.96
CA ARG A 73 6.82 -9.25 5.63
C ARG A 73 5.55 -8.43 5.80
N VAL A 74 5.36 -7.43 4.95
CA VAL A 74 4.25 -6.49 5.08
C VAL A 74 3.45 -6.45 3.80
N LEU A 75 2.14 -6.63 3.91
CA LEU A 75 1.23 -6.45 2.78
C LEU A 75 0.37 -5.23 3.05
N VAL A 76 0.37 -4.28 2.11
CA VAL A 76 -0.55 -3.14 2.15
C VAL A 76 -1.63 -3.45 1.12
N HIS A 77 -2.89 -3.51 1.55
CA HIS A 77 -3.96 -3.86 0.63
C HIS A 77 -5.09 -2.86 0.63
N CYS A 78 -5.76 -2.77 -0.49
CA CYS A 78 -7.03 -2.10 -0.63
C CYS A 78 -7.94 -3.07 -1.36
N GLU A 79 -8.98 -2.60 -2.02
CA GLU A 79 -9.91 -3.54 -2.62
C GLU A 79 -9.27 -4.32 -3.76
N GLU A 80 -8.67 -3.66 -4.72
CA GLU A 80 -8.06 -4.31 -5.87
C GLU A 80 -6.56 -4.23 -5.92
N GLY A 81 -5.96 -3.50 -5.01
CA GLY A 81 -4.50 -3.36 -4.99
C GLY A 81 -3.96 -2.53 -6.13
N CYS A 82 -4.76 -1.61 -6.67
CA CYS A 82 -4.30 -0.80 -7.80
C CYS A 82 -4.39 0.71 -7.56
N GLU A 83 -5.07 1.17 -6.53
CA GLU A 83 -5.24 2.60 -6.31
C GLU A 83 -4.77 3.09 -4.94
N ARG A 84 -5.46 2.71 -3.85
CA ARG A 84 -5.12 3.24 -2.52
C ARG A 84 -3.85 2.65 -1.95
N ALA A 85 -3.71 1.34 -2.01
CA ALA A 85 -2.52 0.69 -1.48
C ALA A 85 -1.26 1.17 -2.19
N PRO A 86 -1.26 1.28 -3.54
CA PRO A 86 -0.08 1.81 -4.21
C PRO A 86 0.25 3.24 -3.82
N LEU A 87 -0.76 4.09 -3.60
CA LEU A 87 -0.51 5.46 -3.18
C LEU A 87 0.17 5.49 -1.82
N VAL A 88 -0.28 4.65 -0.90
CA VAL A 88 0.31 4.57 0.43
C VAL A 88 1.76 4.11 0.32
N VAL A 89 2.02 3.10 -0.50
CA VAL A 89 3.38 2.57 -0.67
C VAL A 89 4.26 3.60 -1.40
N ALA A 90 3.70 4.33 -2.37
CA ALA A 90 4.46 5.39 -3.05
C ALA A 90 4.88 6.46 -2.05
N TRP A 91 3.99 6.82 -1.12
CA TRP A 91 4.30 7.80 -0.10
C TRP A 91 5.38 7.28 0.85
N PHE A 92 5.31 6.00 1.21
CA PHE A 92 6.35 5.37 2.02
C PHE A 92 7.70 5.43 1.29
N LEU A 93 7.72 5.11 0.01
CA LEU A 93 8.98 5.13 -0.75
C LEU A 93 9.55 6.55 -0.83
N LYS A 94 8.67 7.54 -0.95
CA LYS A 94 9.11 8.92 -0.99
C LYS A 94 9.66 9.36 0.36
N THR A 95 8.95 9.10 1.44
CA THR A 95 9.31 9.67 2.74
C THR A 95 10.37 8.85 3.47
N LYS A 96 10.44 7.54 3.21
CA LYS A 96 11.35 6.68 3.95
C LYS A 96 12.48 6.10 3.09
N ARG A 97 12.40 6.21 1.78
CA ARG A 97 13.42 5.65 0.89
C ARG A 97 13.99 6.69 -0.07
N GLY A 98 13.61 7.94 0.07
CA GLY A 98 14.20 9.03 -0.70
C GLY A 98 13.85 9.04 -2.19
N LYS A 99 12.79 8.35 -2.60
CA LYS A 99 12.40 8.34 -3.99
C LYS A 99 11.48 9.49 -4.30
N THR A 100 11.48 9.95 -5.55
CA THR A 100 10.44 10.87 -5.98
C THR A 100 9.17 10.07 -6.21
N LEU A 101 8.02 10.74 -6.29
CA LEU A 101 6.78 10.03 -6.60
C LEU A 101 6.84 9.39 -7.99
N ASP A 102 7.50 10.04 -8.94
CA ASP A 102 7.67 9.45 -10.28
C ASP A 102 8.46 8.14 -10.18
N GLU A 103 9.54 8.12 -9.42
CA GLU A 103 10.34 6.91 -9.25
C GLU A 103 9.55 5.83 -8.51
N ALA A 104 8.80 6.23 -7.50
CA ALA A 104 8.01 5.28 -6.72
C ALA A 104 6.94 4.61 -7.59
N TYR A 105 6.23 5.41 -8.38
CA TYR A 105 5.19 4.83 -9.24
C TYR A 105 5.79 4.03 -10.40
N ALA A 106 6.96 4.41 -10.89
CA ALA A 106 7.62 3.61 -11.92
C ALA A 106 7.95 2.22 -11.36
N LEU A 107 8.46 2.17 -10.13
CA LEU A 107 8.78 0.89 -9.50
C LEU A 107 7.50 0.08 -9.25
N LEU A 108 6.47 0.71 -8.71
CA LEU A 108 5.21 0.04 -8.44
C LEU A 108 4.62 -0.57 -9.71
N LYS A 109 4.59 0.20 -10.80
CA LYS A 109 4.02 -0.28 -12.05
C LYS A 109 4.86 -1.37 -12.68
N SER A 110 6.17 -1.36 -12.46
CA SER A 110 7.03 -2.41 -12.99
C SER A 110 6.74 -3.75 -12.32
N GLN A 111 6.32 -3.73 -11.06
CA GLN A 111 6.04 -4.95 -10.33
C GLN A 111 4.56 -5.34 -10.41
N ARG A 112 3.68 -4.37 -10.62
CA ARG A 112 2.25 -4.63 -10.66
C ARG A 112 1.62 -3.72 -11.70
N PRO A 113 1.59 -4.14 -12.98
CA PRO A 113 1.18 -3.27 -14.09
C PRO A 113 -0.24 -2.71 -14.02
N ILE A 114 -1.11 -3.29 -13.19
CA ILE A 114 -2.47 -2.79 -13.09
C ILE A 114 -2.56 -1.55 -12.20
N ILE A 115 -1.46 -1.14 -11.56
CA ILE A 115 -1.48 0.01 -10.67
C ILE A 115 -1.79 1.29 -11.43
N GLU A 116 -2.65 2.13 -10.84
CA GLU A 116 -2.98 3.45 -11.35
C GLU A 116 -2.39 4.50 -10.45
N ASP A 117 -1.81 5.54 -11.05
CA ASP A 117 -1.20 6.63 -10.30
C ASP A 117 -2.29 7.55 -9.81
N ARG A 118 -2.49 7.61 -8.51
CA ARG A 118 -3.50 8.44 -7.88
C ARG A 118 -2.88 9.52 -7.00
N ARG A 119 -1.68 10.00 -7.37
CA ARG A 119 -1.01 11.02 -6.54
C ARG A 119 -1.85 12.28 -6.39
N ARG A 120 -2.77 12.55 -7.31
CA ARG A 120 -3.62 13.73 -7.18
C ARG A 120 -4.55 13.60 -5.98
N TRP A 121 -4.74 12.40 -5.45
CA TRP A 121 -5.57 12.22 -4.25
C TRP A 121 -4.85 12.73 -3.01
N LEU A 122 -3.58 13.09 -3.09
CA LEU A 122 -2.90 13.68 -1.96
C LEU A 122 -3.47 15.05 -1.59
N GLY A 123 -4.27 15.62 -2.45
CA GLY A 123 -4.87 16.94 -2.19
C GLY A 123 -3.87 18.03 -2.22
N ILE A 124 -2.69 17.76 -2.73
CA ILE A 124 -1.73 18.63 -2.74
C ILE A 124 -1.68 19.23 -3.94
N HIS A 125 -2.14 20.05 -4.19
CA HIS A 125 -2.14 20.61 -5.41
C HIS A 125 -0.88 21.11 -5.67
N SER A 126 -0.16 20.56 -5.71
CA SER A 126 0.75 20.70 -5.76
C SER A 126 1.24 21.06 -6.44
N ARG A 127 1.42 21.19 -6.41
CA ARG A 127 2.09 21.72 -6.78
C ARG A 127 3.30 21.38 -6.63
#